data_aa3c56d1d43291a508aef4aec16af0f5
#
_entry.id   aa3c56d1d43291a508aef4aec16af0f5
#
_cell.length_a   1.000
_cell.length_b   1.000
_cell.length_c   1.000
_cell.angle_alpha   90.00
_cell.angle_beta   90.00
_cell.angle_gamma   90.00
#
_symmetry.space_group_name_H-M   'P 1'
#
loop_
_entity.id
_entity.type
_entity.pdbx_description
1 polymer ?
#
loop_
_entity_poly.entity_id
_entity_poly.type
_entity_poly.pdbx_seq_one_letter_code
_entity_poly.pdbx_strand_id
1 'polypeptide(L)'
;KAYFFKGGQCLRYDLAADRADPGYPRPLAAEFPGLPWAEGVDSAVLWRDGKAYFFRGAEYVRYDLLQRQPDPDSPRPLSDDWLGIE
;
A
#
# COMPACT_ATOMS: atom_id res chain seq x y z
N LYS A 1 8.40 -7.45 8.42
CA LYS A 1 7.27 -6.77 9.05
C LYS A 1 6.02 -6.88 8.20
N ALA A 2 4.87 -6.74 8.82
CA ALA A 2 3.59 -6.82 8.13
C ALA A 2 2.84 -5.49 8.27
N TYR A 3 2.06 -5.15 7.25
CA TYR A 3 1.21 -3.97 7.28
C TYR A 3 -0.25 -4.39 7.28
N PHE A 4 -1.03 -3.74 8.11
CA PHE A 4 -2.48 -3.92 8.18
C PHE A 4 -3.14 -2.58 7.88
N PHE A 5 -4.24 -2.61 7.11
CA PHE A 5 -4.93 -1.41 6.65
C PHE A 5 -6.38 -1.43 7.11
N LYS A 6 -6.83 -0.29 7.60
CA LYS A 6 -8.23 -0.11 7.98
C LYS A 6 -8.63 1.34 7.76
N GLY A 7 -9.59 1.56 6.85
CA GLY A 7 -9.95 2.92 6.48
C GLY A 7 -8.73 3.67 5.98
N GLY A 8 -8.56 4.90 6.41
CA GLY A 8 -7.43 5.73 6.02
C GLY A 8 -6.19 5.56 6.86
N GLN A 9 -6.07 4.47 7.62
CA GLN A 9 -4.95 4.25 8.53
C GLN A 9 -4.25 2.93 8.25
N CYS A 10 -2.98 2.86 8.66
CA CYS A 10 -2.21 1.63 8.60
C CYS A 10 -1.47 1.37 9.90
N LEU A 11 -1.21 0.10 10.14
CA LEU A 11 -0.46 -0.40 11.29
C LEU A 11 0.69 -1.23 10.76
N ARG A 12 1.89 -0.98 11.29
CA ARG A 12 3.05 -1.82 10.98
C ARG A 12 3.33 -2.73 12.17
N TYR A 13 3.37 -4.02 11.90
CA TYR A 13 3.54 -5.03 12.93
C TYR A 13 4.89 -5.71 12.78
N ASP A 14 5.63 -5.79 13.88
CA ASP A 14 6.92 -6.48 13.92
C ASP A 14 6.68 -7.93 14.30
N LEU A 15 6.80 -8.81 13.33
CA LEU A 15 6.54 -10.23 13.55
C LEU A 15 7.53 -10.87 14.51
N ALA A 16 8.78 -10.39 14.53
CA ALA A 16 9.79 -10.93 15.43
C ALA A 16 9.53 -10.51 16.88
N ALA A 17 9.10 -9.28 17.09
CA ALA A 17 8.78 -8.78 18.42
C ALA A 17 7.35 -9.10 18.84
N ASP A 18 6.53 -9.59 17.91
CA ASP A 18 5.12 -9.94 18.13
C ASP A 18 4.31 -8.77 18.68
N ARG A 19 4.48 -7.59 18.08
CA ARG A 19 3.74 -6.40 18.50
C ARG A 19 3.78 -5.33 17.41
N ALA A 20 2.85 -4.38 17.48
CA ALA A 20 2.83 -3.24 16.58
C ALA A 20 4.03 -2.33 16.86
N ASP A 21 4.59 -1.75 15.80
CA ASP A 21 5.67 -0.79 15.95
C ASP A 21 5.15 0.49 16.63
N PRO A 22 6.01 1.18 17.39
CA PRO A 22 5.62 2.45 18.01
C PRO A 22 5.21 3.48 16.96
N GLY A 23 4.27 4.34 17.31
CA GLY A 23 3.81 5.41 16.41
C GLY A 23 2.68 5.01 15.50
N TYR A 24 2.23 3.77 15.54
CA TYR A 24 1.10 3.28 14.76
C TYR A 24 -0.13 3.10 15.65
N PRO A 25 -1.36 3.16 15.09
CA PRO A 25 -1.65 3.34 13.65
C PRO A 25 -1.33 4.75 13.16
N ARG A 26 -1.07 4.86 11.86
CA ARG A 26 -0.75 6.13 11.22
C ARG A 26 -1.66 6.33 10.00
N PRO A 27 -1.94 7.58 9.62
CA PRO A 27 -2.66 7.82 8.38
C PRO A 27 -1.88 7.29 7.18
N LEU A 28 -2.59 6.75 6.20
CA LEU A 28 -1.97 6.26 4.97
C LEU A 28 -1.17 7.35 4.28
N ALA A 29 -1.71 8.57 4.26
CA ALA A 29 -1.02 9.68 3.61
C ALA A 29 0.31 10.04 4.27
N ALA A 30 0.45 9.77 5.56
CA ALA A 30 1.70 10.02 6.28
C ALA A 30 2.72 8.92 6.03
N GLU A 31 2.27 7.67 5.98
CA GLU A 31 3.16 6.54 5.77
C GLU A 31 3.56 6.38 4.30
N PHE A 32 2.63 6.66 3.39
CA PHE A 32 2.85 6.55 1.96
C PHE A 32 2.50 7.87 1.26
N PRO A 33 3.40 8.88 1.34
CA PRO A 33 3.13 10.18 0.74
C PRO A 33 2.82 10.08 -0.74
N GLY A 34 1.82 10.83 -1.18
CA GLY A 34 1.43 10.85 -2.59
C GLY A 34 0.45 9.76 -3.00
N LEU A 35 0.13 8.81 -2.10
CA LEU A 35 -0.85 7.78 -2.41
C LEU A 35 -2.21 8.43 -2.66
N PRO A 36 -2.86 8.19 -3.83
CA PRO A 36 -4.11 8.88 -4.15
C PRO A 36 -5.31 8.45 -3.30
N TRP A 37 -5.22 7.31 -2.62
CA TRP A 37 -6.34 6.76 -1.85
C TRP A 37 -6.11 6.92 -0.35
N ALA A 38 -6.02 8.17 0.10
CA ALA A 38 -5.73 8.45 1.50
C ALA A 38 -6.83 7.95 2.44
N GLU A 39 -8.06 7.79 1.94
CA GLU A 39 -9.18 7.32 2.74
C GLU A 39 -9.21 5.81 2.94
N GLY A 40 -8.36 5.08 2.22
CA GLY A 40 -8.23 3.65 2.43
C GLY A 40 -7.96 2.87 1.16
N VAL A 41 -7.50 1.63 1.33
CA VAL A 41 -7.25 0.68 0.25
C VAL A 41 -7.92 -0.64 0.60
N ASP A 42 -8.25 -1.43 -0.42
CA ASP A 42 -8.85 -2.75 -0.19
C ASP A 42 -7.80 -3.77 0.24
N SER A 43 -6.61 -3.68 -0.36
CA SER A 43 -5.50 -4.56 0.00
C SER A 43 -4.19 -3.99 -0.50
N ALA A 44 -3.09 -4.58 -0.06
CA ALA A 44 -1.77 -4.17 -0.51
C ALA A 44 -0.82 -5.35 -0.46
N VAL A 45 0.17 -5.34 -1.36
CA VAL A 45 1.22 -6.34 -1.41
C VAL A 45 2.57 -5.63 -1.46
N LEU A 46 3.48 -6.00 -0.56
CA LEU A 46 4.84 -5.49 -0.59
C LEU A 46 5.68 -6.47 -1.40
N TRP A 47 6.32 -5.96 -2.44
CA TRP A 47 7.13 -6.78 -3.33
C TRP A 47 8.61 -6.58 -3.02
N ARG A 48 9.41 -7.62 -3.26
CA ARG A 48 10.82 -7.62 -2.86
C ARG A 48 11.70 -6.68 -3.68
N ASP A 49 11.18 -6.09 -4.73
CA ASP A 49 11.94 -5.15 -5.57
C ASP A 49 11.87 -3.72 -5.05
N GLY A 50 11.35 -3.51 -3.84
CA GLY A 50 11.19 -2.17 -3.28
C GLY A 50 9.91 -1.49 -3.71
N LYS A 51 8.97 -2.25 -4.24
CA LYS A 51 7.67 -1.75 -4.68
C LYS A 51 6.56 -2.26 -3.82
N ALA A 52 5.52 -1.46 -3.67
CA ALA A 52 4.28 -1.86 -3.03
C ALA A 52 3.15 -1.68 -4.04
N TYR A 53 2.21 -2.60 -4.01
CA TYR A 53 1.04 -2.54 -4.88
C TYR A 53 -0.19 -2.38 -4.00
N PHE A 54 -0.92 -1.29 -4.22
CA PHE A 54 -2.15 -0.99 -3.48
C PHE A 54 -3.33 -1.19 -4.41
N PHE A 55 -4.35 -1.87 -3.92
CA PHE A 55 -5.53 -2.22 -4.73
C PHE A 55 -6.77 -1.58 -4.13
N ARG A 56 -7.59 -1.01 -5.00
CA ARG A 56 -8.89 -0.47 -4.61
C ARG A 56 -9.86 -0.61 -5.77
N GLY A 57 -10.93 -1.40 -5.53
CA GLY A 57 -11.88 -1.70 -6.58
C GLY A 57 -11.20 -2.38 -7.75
N ALA A 58 -11.38 -1.84 -8.95
CA ALA A 58 -10.81 -2.39 -10.18
C ALA A 58 -9.49 -1.72 -10.59
N GLU A 59 -8.88 -0.98 -9.67
CA GLU A 59 -7.65 -0.24 -9.95
C GLU A 59 -6.54 -0.60 -8.98
N TYR A 60 -5.30 -0.30 -9.38
CA TYR A 60 -4.16 -0.47 -8.50
C TYR A 60 -3.17 0.68 -8.67
N VAL A 61 -2.34 0.88 -7.63
CA VAL A 61 -1.24 1.84 -7.64
C VAL A 61 0.04 1.07 -7.34
N ARG A 62 1.05 1.26 -8.19
CA ARG A 62 2.39 0.78 -7.89
C ARG A 62 3.17 1.92 -7.22
N TYR A 63 3.69 1.66 -6.04
CA TYR A 63 4.32 2.67 -5.20
C TYR A 63 5.80 2.34 -5.01
N ASP A 64 6.65 3.33 -5.22
CA ASP A 64 8.09 3.19 -5.03
C ASP A 64 8.41 3.49 -3.56
N LEU A 65 8.81 2.47 -2.82
CA LEU A 65 9.10 2.61 -1.40
C LEU A 65 10.39 3.38 -1.13
N LEU A 66 11.34 3.33 -2.06
CA LEU A 66 12.60 4.05 -1.90
C LEU A 66 12.42 5.54 -2.13
N GLN A 67 11.68 5.92 -3.15
CA GLN A 67 11.43 7.32 -3.47
C GLN A 67 10.21 7.87 -2.75
N ARG A 68 9.42 7.01 -2.12
CA ARG A 68 8.22 7.35 -1.37
C ARG A 68 7.22 8.13 -2.21
N GLN A 69 6.94 7.59 -3.39
CA GLN A 69 5.99 8.18 -4.33
C GLN A 69 5.37 7.11 -5.22
N PRO A 70 4.13 7.32 -5.69
CA PRO A 70 3.51 6.40 -6.64
C PRO A 70 4.14 6.57 -8.02
N ASP A 71 4.04 5.52 -8.84
CA ASP A 71 4.47 5.61 -10.23
C ASP A 71 3.62 6.66 -10.97
N PRO A 72 4.22 7.38 -11.94
CA PRO A 72 3.51 8.49 -12.61
C PRO A 72 2.24 8.08 -13.34
N ASP A 73 2.15 6.86 -13.83
CA ASP A 73 0.98 6.40 -14.58
C ASP A 73 -0.04 5.66 -13.69
N SER A 74 0.13 5.71 -12.39
CA SER A 74 -0.84 5.15 -11.44
C SER A 74 -1.92 6.17 -11.11
N PRO A 75 -3.15 5.77 -10.75
CA PRO A 75 -3.64 4.39 -10.71
C PRO A 75 -3.97 3.84 -12.09
N ARG A 76 -3.92 2.52 -12.21
CA ARG A 76 -4.19 1.83 -13.48
C ARG A 76 -5.28 0.80 -13.30
N PRO A 77 -6.05 0.51 -14.37
CA PRO A 77 -7.04 -0.56 -14.30
C PRO A 77 -6.38 -1.93 -14.16
N LEU A 78 -6.95 -2.77 -13.31
CA LEU A 78 -6.47 -4.14 -13.16
C LEU A 78 -6.55 -4.92 -14.46
N SER A 79 -7.59 -4.67 -15.25
CA SER A 79 -7.82 -5.39 -16.51
C SER A 79 -6.69 -5.20 -17.53
N ASP A 80 -5.92 -4.11 -17.43
CA ASP A 80 -4.85 -3.85 -18.37
C ASP A 80 -3.58 -4.63 -18.05
N ASP A 81 -3.27 -4.78 -16.76
CA ASP A 81 -1.98 -5.30 -16.33
C ASP A 81 -2.07 -6.62 -15.57
N TRP A 82 -3.25 -6.97 -15.08
CA TRP A 82 -3.45 -8.14 -14.23
C TRP A 82 -4.50 -9.09 -14.81
N LEU A 83 -4.51 -9.17 -16.12
CA LEU A 83 -5.45 -10.02 -16.84
C LEU A 83 -5.27 -11.47 -16.41
N GLY A 84 -6.37 -12.10 -16.00
CA GLY A 84 -6.35 -13.51 -15.60
C GLY A 84 -6.04 -13.75 -14.12
N ILE A 85 -5.85 -12.68 -13.34
CA ILE A 85 -5.56 -12.83 -11.91
C ILE A 85 -6.82 -12.95 -11.06
N GLU A 86 -7.91 -12.42 -11.51
CA GLU A 86 -9.15 -12.38 -10.76
C GLU A 86 -9.71 -13.74 -10.38
#